data_e7ba786a00ed8125ef628f8675a07068
#
_entry.id   e7ba786a00ed8125ef628f8675a07068
#
_cell.length_a   1.000
_cell.length_b   1.000
_cell.length_c   1.000
_cell.angle_alpha   90.00
_cell.angle_beta   90.00
_cell.angle_gamma   90.00
#
_symmetry.space_group_name_H-M   'P 1'
#
loop_
_entity.id
_entity.type
_entity.pdbx_description
1 polymer ?
#
loop_
_entity_poly.entity_id
_entity_poly.type
_entity_poly.pdbx_seq_one_letter_code
_entity_poly.pdbx_strand_id
1 'polypeptide(L)'
;MKCPMIKKCGGCFYPQDQYQEELKEKTLFIEKEVQKAKLKIEVKPTVASPLVNGYRNKVIVAFNQKYEYGLYEEHSQDIIPYKHCLLHEDIMDEILQYIQSYLRKYRVSIYDRKRHKGLLRHVLIRRGVKTDQTMVVLVCNENMWRGSKQFCSQLVKRFPSIKTIVLNVNTRRTPIVLGNEDKVLYGKGFIVDELCGLKFKISPQSFYQINHDQCVNLYTKALSLLNIKGNETAIDAYCGIGTIGMILSQKVKQVIGVESNKDAIKDAKNNARMNQLSNIQFVCDDATEFMKKLAKERHKVDVVIMDPPRSGSTKQFMDSIKILNPKQVVYISCDPTTQIRDIQYFKKIGYHTHTMHLYDMFPHTRHVESICFLSTK
;
A
#
# COMPACT_ATOMS: atom_id res chain seq x y z
N MET A 1 -14.69 22.22 1.49
CA MET A 1 -14.21 22.67 2.83
C MET A 1 -12.70 22.67 2.78
N LYS A 2 -12.01 23.73 3.24
CA LYS A 2 -10.53 23.76 3.25
C LYS A 2 -10.01 23.21 4.56
N CYS A 3 -9.02 22.31 4.49
CA CYS A 3 -8.37 21.80 5.69
C CYS A 3 -7.54 22.90 6.38
N PRO A 4 -7.80 23.26 7.64
CA PRO A 4 -7.04 24.30 8.34
C PRO A 4 -5.59 23.90 8.63
N MET A 5 -5.25 22.62 8.51
CA MET A 5 -3.93 22.07 8.81
C MET A 5 -3.06 21.88 7.56
N ILE A 6 -3.54 22.27 6.38
CA ILE A 6 -2.75 22.21 5.14
C ILE A 6 -1.42 22.97 5.31
N LYS A 7 -0.34 22.41 4.82
CA LYS A 7 1.06 22.91 4.98
C LYS A 7 1.63 22.82 6.41
N LYS A 8 0.86 22.36 7.39
CA LYS A 8 1.34 22.11 8.75
C LYS A 8 1.59 20.61 9.00
N CYS A 9 0.59 19.77 8.71
CA CYS A 9 0.78 18.32 8.77
C CYS A 9 1.26 17.82 7.40
N GLY A 10 2.11 16.80 7.37
CA GLY A 10 2.64 16.20 6.13
C GLY A 10 1.62 15.37 5.32
N GLY A 11 0.31 15.56 5.53
CA GLY A 11 -0.73 14.74 4.91
C GLY A 11 -1.14 15.20 3.50
N CYS A 12 -1.12 16.51 3.25
CA CYS A 12 -1.57 17.13 2.00
C CYS A 12 -0.58 18.19 1.52
N PHE A 13 -0.43 18.28 0.20
CA PHE A 13 0.35 19.33 -0.47
C PHE A 13 -0.54 20.32 -1.24
N TYR A 14 -1.56 19.78 -1.94
CA TYR A 14 -2.49 20.58 -2.73
C TYR A 14 -3.71 21.00 -1.92
N PRO A 15 -4.25 22.23 -2.17
CA PRO A 15 -5.54 22.65 -1.63
C PRO A 15 -6.67 21.77 -2.17
N GLN A 16 -7.67 21.50 -1.33
CA GLN A 16 -8.77 20.59 -1.67
C GLN A 16 -9.73 21.14 -2.75
N ASP A 17 -9.69 22.42 -3.03
CA ASP A 17 -10.53 23.11 -4.04
C ASP A 17 -9.86 23.23 -5.41
N GLN A 18 -8.66 22.68 -5.62
CA GLN A 18 -7.87 22.78 -6.85
C GLN A 18 -7.54 21.41 -7.46
N TYR A 19 -8.46 20.47 -7.34
CA TYR A 19 -8.16 19.08 -7.74
C TYR A 19 -7.88 18.91 -9.24
N GLN A 20 -8.56 19.68 -10.10
CA GLN A 20 -8.32 19.60 -11.55
C GLN A 20 -6.93 20.16 -11.93
N GLU A 21 -6.51 21.22 -11.26
CA GLU A 21 -5.16 21.78 -11.40
C GLU A 21 -4.10 20.81 -10.92
N GLU A 22 -4.34 20.15 -9.78
CA GLU A 22 -3.47 19.10 -9.24
C GLU A 22 -3.23 18.00 -10.28
N LEU A 23 -4.28 17.48 -10.92
CA LEU A 23 -4.16 16.45 -11.94
C LEU A 23 -3.34 16.91 -13.15
N LYS A 24 -3.53 18.14 -13.59
CA LYS A 24 -2.74 18.74 -14.68
C LYS A 24 -1.27 18.88 -14.29
N GLU A 25 -0.99 19.38 -13.10
CA GLU A 25 0.39 19.53 -12.60
C GLU A 25 1.10 18.19 -12.49
N LYS A 26 0.43 17.14 -11.98
CA LYS A 26 0.97 15.78 -11.93
C LYS A 26 1.33 15.26 -13.32
N THR A 27 0.43 15.47 -14.31
CA THR A 27 0.68 15.07 -15.71
C THR A 27 1.87 15.82 -16.28
N LEU A 28 1.86 17.15 -16.19
CA LEU A 28 2.94 18.02 -16.72
C LEU A 28 4.30 17.71 -16.09
N PHE A 29 4.32 17.38 -14.80
CA PHE A 29 5.56 16.98 -14.13
C PHE A 29 6.15 15.72 -14.79
N ILE A 30 5.35 14.70 -15.01
CA ILE A 30 5.83 13.45 -15.62
C ILE A 30 6.19 13.62 -17.10
N GLU A 31 5.44 14.41 -17.86
CA GLU A 31 5.81 14.77 -19.24
C GLU A 31 7.20 15.40 -19.31
N LYS A 32 7.49 16.34 -18.42
CA LYS A 32 8.84 16.97 -18.33
C LYS A 32 9.93 15.95 -18.01
N GLU A 33 9.68 15.00 -17.09
CA GLU A 33 10.66 13.96 -16.75
C GLU A 33 10.90 13.00 -17.93
N VAL A 34 9.85 12.61 -18.67
CA VAL A 34 9.95 11.80 -19.90
C VAL A 34 10.75 12.53 -20.98
N GLN A 35 10.52 13.84 -21.18
CA GLN A 35 11.28 14.68 -22.11
C GLN A 35 12.77 14.79 -21.73
N LYS A 36 13.08 15.04 -20.45
CA LYS A 36 14.47 15.06 -19.94
C LYS A 36 15.18 13.73 -20.18
N ALA A 37 14.45 12.63 -20.05
CA ALA A 37 14.97 11.28 -20.30
C ALA A 37 15.13 10.95 -21.80
N LYS A 38 14.69 11.85 -22.70
CA LYS A 38 14.69 11.66 -24.18
C LYS A 38 13.97 10.37 -24.61
N LEU A 39 12.92 10.03 -23.91
CA LEU A 39 12.06 8.89 -24.25
C LEU A 39 10.92 9.35 -25.16
N LYS A 40 10.58 8.52 -26.15
CA LYS A 40 9.41 8.74 -27.03
C LYS A 40 8.22 7.97 -26.47
N ILE A 41 7.65 8.47 -25.38
CA ILE A 41 6.52 7.86 -24.66
C ILE A 41 5.43 8.92 -24.57
N GLU A 42 4.22 8.56 -24.93
CA GLU A 42 3.04 9.37 -24.72
C GLU A 42 2.60 9.27 -23.25
N VAL A 43 2.60 10.35 -22.53
CA VAL A 43 2.09 10.41 -21.16
C VAL A 43 0.59 10.71 -21.23
N LYS A 44 -0.24 9.80 -20.74
CA LYS A 44 -1.70 10.02 -20.71
C LYS A 44 -2.05 10.94 -19.52
N PRO A 45 -3.11 11.74 -19.65
CA PRO A 45 -3.60 12.56 -18.54
C PRO A 45 -3.80 11.71 -17.28
N THR A 46 -3.51 12.28 -16.13
CA THR A 46 -3.69 11.61 -14.85
C THR A 46 -5.16 11.30 -14.61
N VAL A 47 -5.48 10.02 -14.44
CA VAL A 47 -6.83 9.54 -14.13
C VAL A 47 -7.19 9.97 -12.71
N ALA A 48 -8.27 10.73 -12.59
CA ALA A 48 -8.80 11.19 -11.31
C ALA A 48 -9.20 10.02 -10.40
N SER A 49 -9.01 10.20 -9.10
CA SER A 49 -9.56 9.27 -8.11
C SER A 49 -11.08 9.36 -8.08
N PRO A 50 -11.81 8.24 -7.99
CA PRO A 50 -13.26 8.26 -7.80
C PRO A 50 -13.69 9.00 -6.53
N LEU A 51 -12.88 8.89 -5.48
CA LEU A 51 -13.04 9.65 -4.23
C LEU A 51 -11.85 10.55 -4.03
N VAL A 52 -12.09 11.84 -3.91
CA VAL A 52 -11.06 12.85 -3.63
C VAL A 52 -10.85 13.02 -2.12
N ASN A 53 -11.92 12.88 -1.35
CA ASN A 53 -11.95 12.89 0.11
C ASN A 53 -12.43 11.52 0.62
N GLY A 54 -12.06 11.17 1.84
CA GLY A 54 -12.45 9.91 2.47
C GLY A 54 -11.87 8.64 1.80
N TYR A 55 -10.91 8.79 0.90
CA TYR A 55 -10.40 7.67 0.11
C TYR A 55 -9.43 6.74 0.87
N ARG A 56 -8.82 7.23 1.95
CA ARG A 56 -7.86 6.43 2.72
C ARG A 56 -8.56 5.44 3.63
N ASN A 57 -8.36 4.17 3.37
CA ASN A 57 -8.82 3.08 4.23
C ASN A 57 -7.90 2.79 5.43
N LYS A 58 -6.84 3.58 5.60
CA LYS A 58 -5.88 3.44 6.69
C LYS A 58 -5.41 4.80 7.19
N VAL A 59 -5.37 4.95 8.51
CA VAL A 59 -4.74 6.08 9.18
C VAL A 59 -3.80 5.59 10.28
N ILE A 60 -2.70 6.30 10.47
CA ILE A 60 -1.78 6.10 11.59
C ILE A 60 -1.58 7.44 12.26
N VAL A 61 -1.86 7.52 13.54
CA VAL A 61 -1.67 8.73 14.34
C VAL A 61 -0.75 8.48 15.52
N ALA A 62 -0.02 9.51 15.91
CA ALA A 62 0.71 9.55 17.17
C ALA A 62 -0.07 10.36 18.21
N PHE A 63 0.22 10.15 19.50
CA PHE A 63 -0.35 10.91 20.60
C PHE A 63 0.74 11.73 21.31
N ASN A 64 0.41 12.96 21.69
CA ASN A 64 1.26 13.79 22.54
C ASN A 64 0.92 13.63 24.02
N GLN A 65 1.73 14.24 24.91
CA GLN A 65 1.55 14.14 26.38
C GLN A 65 0.26 14.82 26.89
N LYS A 66 -0.43 15.61 26.04
CA LYS A 66 -1.73 16.21 26.35
C LYS A 66 -2.90 15.31 25.91
N TYR A 67 -2.61 14.08 25.47
CA TYR A 67 -3.56 13.13 24.87
C TYR A 67 -4.17 13.60 23.55
N GLU A 68 -3.54 14.55 22.85
CA GLU A 68 -3.99 14.94 21.53
C GLU A 68 -3.36 13.99 20.49
N TYR A 69 -4.17 13.54 19.53
CA TYR A 69 -3.65 12.73 18.41
C TYR A 69 -3.48 13.59 17.16
N GLY A 70 -2.55 13.18 16.32
CA GLY A 70 -2.28 13.89 15.08
C GLY A 70 -1.28 13.20 14.18
N LEU A 71 -0.99 13.86 13.07
CA LEU A 71 0.10 13.49 12.15
C LEU A 71 1.36 14.28 12.52
N TYR A 72 2.50 13.76 12.10
CA TYR A 72 3.75 14.51 12.25
C TYR A 72 3.78 15.71 11.29
N GLU A 73 4.35 16.80 11.75
CA GLU A 73 4.67 17.94 10.91
C GLU A 73 5.72 17.53 9.87
N GLU A 74 5.63 18.10 8.68
CA GLU A 74 6.61 17.85 7.61
C GLU A 74 8.01 18.30 8.06
N HIS A 75 8.98 17.41 7.92
CA HIS A 75 10.38 17.59 8.34
C HIS A 75 10.62 17.74 9.86
N SER A 76 9.61 17.49 10.69
CA SER A 76 9.75 17.47 12.13
C SER A 76 9.16 16.20 12.76
N GLN A 77 9.22 16.10 14.08
CA GLN A 77 8.62 15.04 14.86
C GLN A 77 7.51 15.56 15.78
N ASP A 78 7.15 16.81 15.59
CA ASP A 78 6.08 17.42 16.33
C ASP A 78 4.73 16.92 15.81
N ILE A 79 3.83 16.64 16.72
CA ILE A 79 2.52 16.15 16.40
C ILE A 79 1.61 17.34 16.16
N ILE A 80 1.05 17.44 14.96
CA ILE A 80 0.05 18.44 14.60
C ILE A 80 -1.32 17.86 14.91
N PRO A 81 -1.99 18.30 15.99
CA PRO A 81 -3.30 17.77 16.35
C PRO A 81 -4.37 18.16 15.35
N TYR A 82 -5.31 17.26 15.11
CA TYR A 82 -6.49 17.54 14.32
C TYR A 82 -7.73 16.88 14.93
N LYS A 83 -8.93 17.36 14.59
CA LYS A 83 -10.20 16.74 15.00
C LYS A 83 -10.86 15.98 13.87
N HIS A 84 -10.64 16.44 12.64
CA HIS A 84 -11.19 15.88 11.43
C HIS A 84 -10.17 15.96 10.30
N CYS A 85 -10.01 14.87 9.55
CA CYS A 85 -9.13 14.79 8.40
C CYS A 85 -9.92 14.36 7.17
N LEU A 86 -9.88 15.17 6.11
CA LEU A 86 -10.62 14.92 4.87
C LEU A 86 -10.11 13.69 4.08
N LEU A 87 -8.93 13.16 4.41
CA LEU A 87 -8.33 12.07 3.63
C LEU A 87 -8.93 10.69 3.95
N HIS A 88 -9.48 10.48 5.15
CA HIS A 88 -10.09 9.23 5.56
C HIS A 88 -11.53 9.42 6.00
N GLU A 89 -12.27 8.34 6.15
CA GLU A 89 -13.69 8.36 6.52
C GLU A 89 -13.87 8.84 7.97
N ASP A 90 -14.97 9.57 8.23
CA ASP A 90 -15.28 10.19 9.52
C ASP A 90 -15.30 9.19 10.68
N ILE A 91 -15.75 7.95 10.44
CA ILE A 91 -15.74 6.89 11.44
C ILE A 91 -14.36 6.65 12.06
N MET A 92 -13.28 6.87 11.30
CA MET A 92 -11.94 6.73 11.85
C MET A 92 -11.62 7.84 12.85
N ASP A 93 -12.06 9.08 12.58
CA ASP A 93 -11.91 10.19 13.51
C ASP A 93 -12.79 9.97 14.76
N GLU A 94 -14.01 9.44 14.63
CA GLU A 94 -14.87 9.11 15.78
C GLU A 94 -14.19 8.05 16.68
N ILE A 95 -13.60 7.00 16.09
CA ILE A 95 -12.86 5.98 16.83
C ILE A 95 -11.64 6.60 17.54
N LEU A 96 -10.89 7.47 16.87
CA LEU A 96 -9.72 8.16 17.45
C LEU A 96 -10.12 9.09 18.61
N GLN A 97 -11.19 9.84 18.47
CA GLN A 97 -11.74 10.71 19.52
C GLN A 97 -12.21 9.90 20.74
N TYR A 98 -12.83 8.76 20.51
CA TYR A 98 -13.21 7.85 21.61
C TYR A 98 -11.96 7.30 22.32
N ILE A 99 -10.97 6.84 21.57
CA ILE A 99 -9.68 6.37 22.13
C ILE A 99 -9.03 7.49 22.93
N GLN A 100 -8.94 8.70 22.40
CA GLN A 100 -8.42 9.88 23.09
C GLN A 100 -9.10 10.11 24.44
N SER A 101 -10.43 10.09 24.46
CA SER A 101 -11.23 10.29 25.65
C SER A 101 -10.99 9.19 26.69
N TYR A 102 -10.88 7.94 26.26
CA TYR A 102 -10.54 6.80 27.11
C TYR A 102 -9.16 6.94 27.75
N LEU A 103 -8.14 7.24 26.91
CA LEU A 103 -6.75 7.40 27.37
C LEU A 103 -6.64 8.48 28.45
N ARG A 104 -7.32 9.62 28.25
CA ARG A 104 -7.36 10.73 29.22
C ARG A 104 -8.08 10.34 30.51
N LYS A 105 -9.26 9.72 30.40
CA LYS A 105 -10.07 9.29 31.54
C LYS A 105 -9.34 8.32 32.46
N TYR A 106 -8.64 7.35 31.86
CA TYR A 106 -7.93 6.29 32.61
C TYR A 106 -6.43 6.58 32.79
N ARG A 107 -5.97 7.78 32.44
CA ARG A 107 -4.58 8.23 32.58
C ARG A 107 -3.57 7.24 32.01
N VAL A 108 -3.89 6.66 30.84
CA VAL A 108 -2.98 5.75 30.14
C VAL A 108 -1.74 6.53 29.70
N SER A 109 -0.55 6.05 30.06
CA SER A 109 0.68 6.78 29.75
C SER A 109 0.95 6.82 28.24
N ILE A 110 1.24 8.02 27.73
CA ILE A 110 1.65 8.22 26.34
C ILE A 110 3.16 8.14 26.25
N TYR A 111 3.66 7.48 25.21
CA TYR A 111 5.09 7.33 24.99
C TYR A 111 5.78 8.66 24.74
N ASP A 112 6.79 8.93 25.58
CA ASP A 112 7.71 10.05 25.41
C ASP A 112 8.99 9.53 24.73
N ARG A 113 9.22 10.00 23.52
CA ARG A 113 10.36 9.56 22.70
C ARG A 113 11.70 9.99 23.29
N LYS A 114 11.77 11.17 23.93
CA LYS A 114 13.01 11.69 24.53
C LYS A 114 13.42 10.85 25.74
N ARG A 115 12.44 10.51 26.57
CA ARG A 115 12.65 9.72 27.78
C ARG A 115 12.59 8.21 27.55
N HIS A 116 12.08 7.77 26.39
CA HIS A 116 11.82 6.35 26.06
C HIS A 116 10.91 5.67 27.10
N LYS A 117 9.91 6.36 27.59
CA LYS A 117 8.97 5.91 28.62
C LYS A 117 7.54 6.18 28.21
N GLY A 118 6.60 5.39 28.76
CA GLY A 118 5.18 5.46 28.45
C GLY A 118 4.73 4.31 27.55
N LEU A 119 3.45 4.01 27.56
CA LEU A 119 2.86 2.83 26.92
C LEU A 119 2.53 3.06 25.45
N LEU A 120 1.56 3.93 25.15
CA LEU A 120 0.99 4.09 23.82
C LEU A 120 1.83 5.01 22.94
N ARG A 121 2.27 4.51 21.80
CA ARG A 121 3.05 5.27 20.80
C ARG A 121 2.17 5.77 19.66
N HIS A 122 1.45 4.85 19.02
CA HIS A 122 0.61 5.15 17.86
C HIS A 122 -0.69 4.34 17.92
N VAL A 123 -1.68 4.83 17.21
CA VAL A 123 -2.87 4.06 16.85
C VAL A 123 -2.94 3.98 15.34
N LEU A 124 -3.06 2.75 14.81
CA LEU A 124 -3.37 2.50 13.42
C LEU A 124 -4.80 2.00 13.33
N ILE A 125 -5.61 2.64 12.49
CA ILE A 125 -6.93 2.16 12.11
C ILE A 125 -6.88 1.78 10.65
N ARG A 126 -7.42 0.60 10.32
CA ARG A 126 -7.59 0.13 8.94
C ARG A 126 -8.99 -0.40 8.76
N ARG A 127 -9.60 -0.07 7.64
CA ARG A 127 -10.96 -0.45 7.31
C ARG A 127 -11.01 -1.20 5.98
N GLY A 128 -11.79 -2.27 5.92
CA GLY A 128 -12.16 -2.93 4.68
C GLY A 128 -13.31 -2.16 4.05
N VAL A 129 -13.08 -1.61 2.86
CA VAL A 129 -14.03 -0.70 2.18
C VAL A 129 -15.30 -1.43 1.77
N LYS A 130 -15.19 -2.67 1.28
CA LYS A 130 -16.34 -3.46 0.84
C LYS A 130 -17.01 -4.24 1.97
N THR A 131 -16.28 -4.54 3.03
CA THR A 131 -16.77 -5.40 4.12
C THR A 131 -17.12 -4.63 5.39
N ASP A 132 -16.80 -3.35 5.45
CA ASP A 132 -16.98 -2.49 6.63
C ASP A 132 -16.27 -3.00 7.91
N GLN A 133 -15.34 -3.94 7.75
CA GLN A 133 -14.57 -4.46 8.88
C GLN A 133 -13.48 -3.48 9.27
N THR A 134 -13.42 -3.14 10.54
CA THR A 134 -12.40 -2.23 11.08
C THR A 134 -11.40 -2.99 11.97
N MET A 135 -10.12 -2.72 11.77
CA MET A 135 -9.01 -3.16 12.62
C MET A 135 -8.42 -1.95 13.34
N VAL A 136 -8.23 -2.08 14.65
CA VAL A 136 -7.51 -1.10 15.47
C VAL A 136 -6.21 -1.74 15.96
N VAL A 137 -5.08 -1.12 15.67
CA VAL A 137 -3.77 -1.55 16.15
C VAL A 137 -3.23 -0.51 17.12
N LEU A 138 -2.98 -0.93 18.35
CA LEU A 138 -2.40 -0.13 19.40
C LEU A 138 -0.90 -0.40 19.46
N VAL A 139 -0.09 0.52 18.97
CA VAL A 139 1.36 0.38 18.98
C VAL A 139 1.89 0.82 20.33
N CYS A 140 2.41 -0.13 21.10
CA CYS A 140 2.83 0.08 22.47
C CYS A 140 4.34 -0.14 22.65
N ASN A 141 4.92 0.60 23.60
CA ASN A 141 6.31 0.43 24.03
C ASN A 141 6.52 -0.78 24.97
N GLU A 142 5.42 -1.40 25.38
CA GLU A 142 5.39 -2.54 26.29
C GLU A 142 4.48 -3.63 25.73
N ASN A 143 4.75 -4.87 26.14
CA ASN A 143 3.99 -6.02 25.65
C ASN A 143 2.70 -6.28 26.44
N MET A 144 2.36 -5.42 27.38
CA MET A 144 1.17 -5.54 28.23
C MET A 144 0.54 -4.17 28.49
N TRP A 145 -0.78 -4.12 28.34
CA TRP A 145 -1.58 -2.98 28.75
C TRP A 145 -2.60 -3.44 29.79
N ARG A 146 -2.40 -3.03 31.04
CA ARG A 146 -3.38 -3.27 32.11
C ARG A 146 -4.67 -2.53 31.79
N GLY A 147 -5.81 -3.25 31.87
CA GLY A 147 -7.13 -2.69 31.50
C GLY A 147 -7.50 -2.83 30.02
N SER A 148 -6.68 -3.47 29.18
CA SER A 148 -6.96 -3.71 27.76
C SER A 148 -8.29 -4.43 27.53
N LYS A 149 -8.68 -5.38 28.39
CA LYS A 149 -9.98 -6.09 28.27
C LYS A 149 -11.16 -5.12 28.37
N GLN A 150 -11.13 -4.21 29.35
CA GLN A 150 -12.20 -3.20 29.52
C GLN A 150 -12.21 -2.21 28.36
N PHE A 151 -11.02 -1.76 27.90
CA PHE A 151 -10.88 -0.91 26.72
C PHE A 151 -11.52 -1.56 25.49
N CYS A 152 -11.13 -2.81 25.17
CA CYS A 152 -11.64 -3.54 24.02
C CYS A 152 -13.17 -3.72 24.09
N SER A 153 -13.70 -4.14 25.25
CA SER A 153 -15.14 -4.31 25.45
C SER A 153 -15.92 -3.02 25.18
N GLN A 154 -15.46 -1.89 25.73
CA GLN A 154 -16.14 -0.60 25.55
C GLN A 154 -16.03 -0.09 24.12
N LEU A 155 -14.83 -0.23 23.50
CA LEU A 155 -14.59 0.23 22.13
C LEU A 155 -15.45 -0.54 21.13
N VAL A 156 -15.50 -1.88 21.23
CA VAL A 156 -16.28 -2.74 20.33
C VAL A 156 -17.79 -2.53 20.52
N LYS A 157 -18.23 -2.33 21.77
CA LYS A 157 -19.63 -2.00 22.05
C LYS A 157 -20.06 -0.69 21.38
N ARG A 158 -19.17 0.30 21.36
CA ARG A 158 -19.47 1.62 20.74
C ARG A 158 -19.36 1.56 19.21
N PHE A 159 -18.43 0.77 18.67
CA PHE A 159 -18.15 0.65 17.24
C PHE A 159 -18.20 -0.82 16.78
N PRO A 160 -19.38 -1.36 16.44
CA PRO A 160 -19.56 -2.77 16.07
C PRO A 160 -18.85 -3.17 14.77
N SER A 161 -18.42 -2.21 13.92
CA SER A 161 -17.59 -2.45 12.75
C SER A 161 -16.17 -2.94 13.13
N ILE A 162 -15.70 -2.69 14.35
CA ILE A 162 -14.40 -3.18 14.82
C ILE A 162 -14.48 -4.70 14.99
N LYS A 163 -13.77 -5.41 14.12
CA LYS A 163 -13.70 -6.89 14.11
C LYS A 163 -12.44 -7.42 14.79
N THR A 164 -11.43 -6.56 14.96
CA THR A 164 -10.21 -6.97 15.66
C THR A 164 -9.49 -5.77 16.28
N ILE A 165 -8.88 -6.02 17.44
CA ILE A 165 -7.98 -5.08 18.13
C ILE A 165 -6.69 -5.82 18.41
N VAL A 166 -5.57 -5.23 18.00
CA VAL A 166 -4.23 -5.81 18.14
C VAL A 166 -3.36 -4.86 18.95
N LEU A 167 -2.59 -5.38 19.89
CA LEU A 167 -1.48 -4.68 20.52
C LEU A 167 -0.21 -5.06 19.75
N ASN A 168 0.39 -4.10 19.09
CA ASN A 168 1.67 -4.26 18.42
C ASN A 168 2.78 -3.75 19.32
N VAL A 169 3.80 -4.57 19.57
CA VAL A 169 4.90 -4.24 20.48
C VAL A 169 6.04 -3.62 19.70
N ASN A 170 6.33 -2.35 19.97
CA ASN A 170 7.49 -1.66 19.41
C ASN A 170 8.29 -0.96 20.52
N THR A 171 9.28 -1.64 21.05
CA THR A 171 10.17 -1.13 22.09
C THR A 171 11.41 -0.41 21.55
N ARG A 172 11.56 -0.34 20.21
CA ARG A 172 12.76 0.19 19.56
C ARG A 172 12.72 1.71 19.43
N ARG A 173 13.88 2.36 19.50
CA ARG A 173 14.06 3.77 19.10
C ARG A 173 14.22 3.86 17.59
N THR A 174 13.11 3.84 16.85
CA THR A 174 13.08 3.79 15.40
C THR A 174 11.95 4.67 14.85
N PRO A 175 12.05 5.22 13.63
CA PRO A 175 10.95 5.86 12.95
C PRO A 175 9.91 4.86 12.44
N ILE A 176 10.25 3.56 12.38
CA ILE A 176 9.30 2.51 11.97
C ILE A 176 8.20 2.40 13.02
N VAL A 177 6.96 2.53 12.60
CA VAL A 177 5.80 2.55 13.51
C VAL A 177 5.54 1.18 14.11
N LEU A 178 5.39 0.14 13.28
CA LEU A 178 5.06 -1.21 13.75
C LEU A 178 6.31 -1.96 14.21
N GLY A 179 6.17 -2.64 15.35
CA GLY A 179 7.13 -3.64 15.81
C GLY A 179 6.85 -5.01 15.19
N ASN A 180 7.65 -6.00 15.56
CA ASN A 180 7.56 -7.34 14.96
C ASN A 180 6.63 -8.30 15.72
N GLU A 181 6.15 -7.93 16.90
CA GLU A 181 5.30 -8.78 17.74
C GLU A 181 3.89 -8.20 17.80
N ASP A 182 2.89 -9.02 17.47
CA ASP A 182 1.48 -8.70 17.54
C ASP A 182 0.77 -9.59 18.57
N LYS A 183 -0.02 -8.98 19.47
CA LYS A 183 -0.89 -9.66 20.42
C LYS A 183 -2.35 -9.33 20.11
N VAL A 184 -3.15 -10.32 19.80
CA VAL A 184 -4.58 -10.14 19.57
C VAL A 184 -5.27 -9.88 20.91
N LEU A 185 -5.85 -8.70 21.08
CA LEU A 185 -6.64 -8.34 22.26
C LEU A 185 -8.12 -8.65 22.06
N TYR A 186 -8.61 -8.57 20.82
CA TYR A 186 -9.99 -8.88 20.44
C TYR A 186 -10.04 -9.36 18.99
N GLY A 187 -10.92 -10.31 18.68
CA GLY A 187 -11.18 -10.81 17.34
C GLY A 187 -10.11 -11.77 16.83
N LYS A 188 -9.86 -11.76 15.50
CA LYS A 188 -9.00 -12.76 14.81
C LYS A 188 -7.59 -12.26 14.52
N GLY A 189 -7.24 -11.00 14.83
CA GLY A 189 -5.95 -10.39 14.50
C GLY A 189 -5.84 -9.91 13.06
N PHE A 190 -6.93 -9.94 12.29
CA PHE A 190 -6.99 -9.47 10.90
C PHE A 190 -8.42 -9.04 10.53
N ILE A 191 -8.53 -8.31 9.46
CA ILE A 191 -9.80 -8.05 8.76
C ILE A 191 -9.76 -8.68 7.37
N VAL A 192 -10.93 -8.78 6.74
CA VAL A 192 -11.06 -9.22 5.35
C VAL A 192 -11.66 -8.07 4.57
N ASP A 193 -11.12 -7.80 3.37
CA ASP A 193 -11.74 -6.90 2.40
C ASP A 193 -11.89 -7.59 1.05
N GLU A 194 -12.63 -6.99 0.14
CA GLU A 194 -12.83 -7.50 -1.20
C GLU A 194 -12.26 -6.53 -2.23
N LEU A 195 -11.47 -7.03 -3.20
CA LEU A 195 -10.89 -6.25 -4.28
C LEU A 195 -11.01 -7.04 -5.59
N CYS A 196 -11.61 -6.44 -6.63
CA CYS A 196 -11.83 -7.08 -7.93
C CYS A 196 -12.51 -8.48 -7.82
N GLY A 197 -13.49 -8.64 -6.92
CA GLY A 197 -14.23 -9.87 -6.71
C GLY A 197 -13.52 -10.95 -5.88
N LEU A 198 -12.31 -10.69 -5.39
CA LEU A 198 -11.56 -11.59 -4.55
C LEU A 198 -11.45 -11.07 -3.11
N LYS A 199 -11.46 -11.99 -2.14
CA LYS A 199 -11.34 -11.67 -0.71
C LYS A 199 -9.89 -11.70 -0.26
N PHE A 200 -9.48 -10.69 0.49
CA PHE A 200 -8.12 -10.56 1.01
C PHE A 200 -8.12 -10.41 2.52
N LYS A 201 -7.43 -11.34 3.18
CA LYS A 201 -7.05 -11.21 4.58
C LYS A 201 -5.99 -10.13 4.71
N ILE A 202 -6.20 -9.18 5.60
CA ILE A 202 -5.32 -8.04 5.84
C ILE A 202 -4.92 -8.05 7.30
N SER A 203 -3.64 -8.36 7.56
CA SER A 203 -3.02 -8.35 8.90
C SER A 203 -2.49 -6.93 9.22
N PRO A 204 -2.08 -6.62 10.47
CA PRO A 204 -1.47 -5.34 10.81
C PRO A 204 -0.28 -4.95 9.94
N GLN A 205 0.59 -5.91 9.62
CA GLN A 205 1.82 -5.74 8.83
C GLN A 205 1.58 -5.76 7.31
N SER A 206 0.41 -6.21 6.83
CA SER A 206 0.16 -6.36 5.39
C SER A 206 0.18 -5.01 4.69
N PHE A 207 0.88 -4.95 3.56
CA PHE A 207 0.63 -3.88 2.59
C PHE A 207 -0.70 -4.14 1.89
N TYR A 208 -1.53 -3.13 1.79
CA TYR A 208 -2.78 -3.10 1.04
C TYR A 208 -3.03 -1.67 0.61
N GLN A 209 -3.42 -1.46 -0.64
CA GLN A 209 -3.60 -0.12 -1.20
C GLN A 209 -4.61 0.70 -0.41
N ILE A 210 -4.25 1.95 -0.10
CA ILE A 210 -5.05 2.81 0.79
C ILE A 210 -6.24 3.47 0.10
N ASN A 211 -6.25 3.55 -1.21
CA ASN A 211 -7.34 4.04 -2.04
C ASN A 211 -7.92 2.86 -2.82
N HIS A 212 -8.96 2.26 -2.27
CA HIS A 212 -9.55 1.02 -2.78
C HIS A 212 -10.05 1.18 -4.22
N ASP A 213 -10.89 2.18 -4.49
CA ASP A 213 -11.55 2.31 -5.78
C ASP A 213 -10.57 2.70 -6.89
N GLN A 214 -9.58 3.53 -6.58
CA GLN A 214 -8.52 3.84 -7.54
C GLN A 214 -7.58 2.66 -7.76
N CYS A 215 -7.38 1.80 -6.76
CA CYS A 215 -6.65 0.55 -6.92
C CYS A 215 -7.36 -0.41 -7.89
N VAL A 216 -8.69 -0.51 -7.83
CA VAL A 216 -9.49 -1.27 -8.80
C VAL A 216 -9.25 -0.74 -10.22
N ASN A 217 -9.29 0.58 -10.41
CA ASN A 217 -9.03 1.21 -11.71
C ASN A 217 -7.61 0.92 -12.20
N LEU A 218 -6.61 1.08 -11.32
CA LEU A 218 -5.20 0.83 -11.62
C LEU A 218 -4.98 -0.62 -12.07
N TYR A 219 -5.45 -1.60 -11.29
CA TYR A 219 -5.25 -3.02 -11.58
C TYR A 219 -6.04 -3.47 -12.81
N THR A 220 -7.28 -2.99 -12.96
CA THR A 220 -8.08 -3.27 -14.15
C THR A 220 -7.37 -2.79 -15.42
N LYS A 221 -6.82 -1.56 -15.39
CA LYS A 221 -6.04 -1.03 -16.51
C LYS A 221 -4.77 -1.83 -16.73
N ALA A 222 -3.99 -2.12 -15.71
CA ALA A 222 -2.76 -2.89 -15.83
C ALA A 222 -2.98 -4.24 -16.51
N LEU A 223 -4.01 -4.97 -16.09
CA LEU A 223 -4.35 -6.26 -16.68
C LEU A 223 -5.00 -6.15 -18.06
N SER A 224 -5.69 -5.05 -18.37
CA SER A 224 -6.28 -4.83 -19.71
C SER A 224 -5.23 -4.57 -20.80
N LEU A 225 -4.01 -4.22 -20.43
CA LEU A 225 -2.90 -4.03 -21.38
C LEU A 225 -2.29 -5.36 -21.85
N LEU A 226 -2.59 -6.46 -21.18
CA LEU A 226 -2.11 -7.79 -21.48
C LEU A 226 -2.99 -8.46 -22.55
N ASN A 227 -2.35 -9.11 -23.51
CA ASN A 227 -3.03 -9.98 -24.47
C ASN A 227 -2.98 -11.43 -23.96
N ILE A 228 -3.97 -11.82 -23.18
CA ILE A 228 -4.07 -13.11 -22.50
C ILE A 228 -4.97 -14.07 -23.28
N LYS A 229 -4.48 -15.30 -23.47
CA LYS A 229 -5.18 -16.39 -24.18
C LYS A 229 -5.56 -17.56 -23.26
N GLY A 230 -5.16 -17.50 -21.98
CA GLY A 230 -5.46 -18.52 -20.97
C GLY A 230 -4.40 -19.62 -20.81
N ASN A 231 -3.34 -19.61 -21.61
CA ASN A 231 -2.27 -20.62 -21.57
C ASN A 231 -0.92 -20.08 -21.06
N GLU A 232 -0.89 -18.83 -20.59
CA GLU A 232 0.32 -18.16 -20.17
C GLU A 232 0.77 -18.63 -18.78
N THR A 233 2.10 -18.64 -18.60
CA THR A 233 2.78 -18.65 -17.30
C THR A 233 3.21 -17.23 -16.96
N ALA A 234 2.70 -16.70 -15.85
CA ALA A 234 2.95 -15.34 -15.40
C ALA A 234 3.76 -15.30 -14.10
N ILE A 235 4.62 -14.29 -13.98
CA ILE A 235 5.30 -13.93 -12.73
C ILE A 235 4.66 -12.65 -12.19
N ASP A 236 4.28 -12.65 -10.90
CA ASP A 236 3.92 -11.47 -10.12
C ASP A 236 5.11 -11.16 -9.20
N ALA A 237 6.00 -10.29 -9.65
CA ALA A 237 7.18 -9.89 -8.90
C ALA A 237 6.84 -8.76 -7.92
N TYR A 238 7.32 -8.88 -6.68
CA TYR A 238 6.98 -8.01 -5.55
C TYR A 238 5.50 -8.14 -5.15
N CYS A 239 4.99 -9.37 -5.10
CA CYS A 239 3.55 -9.66 -5.06
C CYS A 239 2.84 -9.26 -3.75
N GLY A 240 3.57 -8.94 -2.67
CA GLY A 240 2.98 -8.63 -1.38
C GLY A 240 2.06 -9.75 -0.88
N ILE A 241 0.81 -9.42 -0.56
CA ILE A 241 -0.21 -10.40 -0.15
C ILE A 241 -0.91 -11.08 -1.35
N GLY A 242 -0.36 -10.92 -2.55
CA GLY A 242 -0.76 -11.60 -3.78
C GLY A 242 -1.93 -10.95 -4.53
N THR A 243 -2.19 -9.65 -4.35
CA THR A 243 -3.38 -9.00 -4.91
C THR A 243 -3.45 -9.07 -6.43
N ILE A 244 -2.42 -8.61 -7.13
CA ILE A 244 -2.41 -8.53 -8.60
C ILE A 244 -2.33 -9.94 -9.20
N GLY A 245 -1.43 -10.78 -8.68
CA GLY A 245 -1.26 -12.15 -9.16
C GLY A 245 -2.51 -13.00 -9.05
N MET A 246 -3.28 -12.87 -7.97
CA MET A 246 -4.53 -13.59 -7.81
C MET A 246 -5.62 -13.11 -8.77
N ILE A 247 -5.70 -11.79 -9.04
CA ILE A 247 -6.63 -11.27 -10.04
C ILE A 247 -6.24 -11.79 -11.43
N LEU A 248 -4.95 -11.79 -11.76
CA LEU A 248 -4.44 -12.33 -13.03
C LEU A 248 -4.65 -13.84 -13.16
N SER A 249 -4.54 -14.61 -12.05
CA SER A 249 -4.66 -16.07 -12.08
C SER A 249 -6.01 -16.56 -12.62
N GLN A 250 -7.06 -15.73 -12.55
CA GLN A 250 -8.37 -16.04 -13.13
C GLN A 250 -8.37 -16.06 -14.67
N LYS A 251 -7.29 -15.59 -15.31
CA LYS A 251 -7.21 -15.39 -16.78
C LYS A 251 -6.06 -16.15 -17.43
N VAL A 252 -5.12 -16.69 -16.67
CA VAL A 252 -3.91 -17.37 -17.17
C VAL A 252 -3.83 -18.81 -16.67
N LYS A 253 -2.97 -19.61 -17.29
CA LYS A 253 -2.74 -20.99 -16.88
C LYS A 253 -2.15 -21.10 -15.48
N GLN A 254 -1.13 -20.27 -15.18
CA GLN A 254 -0.39 -20.34 -13.93
C GLN A 254 0.20 -18.99 -13.57
N VAL A 255 0.25 -18.70 -12.27
CA VAL A 255 0.95 -17.53 -11.72
C VAL A 255 1.96 -17.99 -10.65
N ILE A 256 3.14 -17.37 -10.63
CA ILE A 256 4.12 -17.50 -9.56
C ILE A 256 4.30 -16.10 -8.95
N GLY A 257 3.86 -15.93 -7.71
CA GLY A 257 4.06 -14.71 -6.92
C GLY A 257 5.36 -14.78 -6.13
N VAL A 258 6.15 -13.72 -6.15
CA VAL A 258 7.43 -13.64 -5.44
C VAL A 258 7.47 -12.42 -4.53
N GLU A 259 7.82 -12.63 -3.26
CA GLU A 259 7.89 -11.60 -2.23
C GLU A 259 8.90 -11.99 -1.16
N SER A 260 9.70 -11.05 -0.72
CA SER A 260 10.74 -11.26 0.29
C SER A 260 10.19 -11.35 1.72
N ASN A 261 9.04 -10.74 1.98
CA ASN A 261 8.42 -10.70 3.30
C ASN A 261 7.65 -12.01 3.59
N LYS A 262 8.13 -12.76 4.58
CA LYS A 262 7.54 -14.06 4.99
C LYS A 262 6.08 -13.93 5.45
N ASP A 263 5.73 -12.85 6.14
CA ASP A 263 4.36 -12.64 6.64
C ASP A 263 3.41 -12.30 5.49
N ALA A 264 3.87 -11.51 4.51
CA ALA A 264 3.11 -11.24 3.30
C ALA A 264 2.85 -12.53 2.49
N ILE A 265 3.86 -13.40 2.32
CA ILE A 265 3.71 -14.71 1.67
C ILE A 265 2.73 -15.62 2.44
N LYS A 266 2.77 -15.61 3.77
CA LYS A 266 1.81 -16.35 4.58
C LYS A 266 0.37 -15.87 4.34
N ASP A 267 0.17 -14.56 4.28
CA ASP A 267 -1.13 -13.98 3.98
C ASP A 267 -1.53 -14.26 2.52
N ALA A 268 -0.61 -14.17 1.54
CA ALA A 268 -0.86 -14.51 0.14
C ALA A 268 -1.35 -15.97 -0.02
N LYS A 269 -0.69 -16.93 0.62
CA LYS A 269 -1.12 -18.34 0.61
C LYS A 269 -2.50 -18.54 1.24
N ASN A 270 -2.80 -17.83 2.33
CA ASN A 270 -4.13 -17.87 2.95
C ASN A 270 -5.19 -17.25 2.04
N ASN A 271 -4.87 -16.16 1.36
CA ASN A 271 -5.75 -15.47 0.42
C ASN A 271 -6.08 -16.36 -0.78
N ALA A 272 -5.09 -17.04 -1.37
CA ALA A 272 -5.33 -17.98 -2.46
C ALA A 272 -6.27 -19.13 -2.02
N ARG A 273 -6.05 -19.71 -0.84
CA ARG A 273 -6.94 -20.75 -0.29
C ARG A 273 -8.36 -20.24 -0.06
N MET A 274 -8.51 -19.04 0.50
CA MET A 274 -9.81 -18.43 0.78
C MET A 274 -10.61 -18.17 -0.50
N ASN A 275 -9.94 -17.91 -1.61
CA ASN A 275 -10.53 -17.72 -2.92
C ASN A 275 -10.53 -18.98 -3.80
N GLN A 276 -10.13 -20.14 -3.26
CA GLN A 276 -10.10 -21.44 -3.96
C GLN A 276 -9.26 -21.41 -5.25
N LEU A 277 -8.20 -20.60 -5.28
CA LEU A 277 -7.29 -20.50 -6.41
C LEU A 277 -6.21 -21.59 -6.31
N SER A 278 -6.15 -22.48 -7.30
CA SER A 278 -5.21 -23.62 -7.35
C SER A 278 -4.04 -23.40 -8.32
N ASN A 279 -4.16 -22.41 -9.22
CA ASN A 279 -3.19 -22.13 -10.27
C ASN A 279 -2.23 -20.97 -9.94
N ILE A 280 -2.10 -20.62 -8.66
CA ILE A 280 -1.14 -19.63 -8.18
C ILE A 280 -0.27 -20.22 -7.08
N GLN A 281 1.04 -20.00 -7.17
CA GLN A 281 2.03 -20.40 -6.16
C GLN A 281 2.77 -19.16 -5.64
N PHE A 282 3.18 -19.19 -4.37
CA PHE A 282 3.92 -18.09 -3.75
C PHE A 282 5.26 -18.55 -3.22
N VAL A 283 6.31 -17.85 -3.61
CA VAL A 283 7.71 -18.06 -3.25
C VAL A 283 8.18 -16.93 -2.36
N CYS A 284 8.77 -17.27 -1.20
CA CYS A 284 9.40 -16.30 -0.32
C CYS A 284 10.88 -16.17 -0.71
N ASP A 285 11.19 -15.17 -1.54
CA ASP A 285 12.54 -14.92 -2.03
C ASP A 285 12.70 -13.43 -2.42
N ASP A 286 13.93 -12.95 -2.56
CA ASP A 286 14.19 -11.69 -3.24
C ASP A 286 13.82 -11.80 -4.72
N ALA A 287 13.07 -10.82 -5.23
CA ALA A 287 12.59 -10.87 -6.61
C ALA A 287 13.75 -10.92 -7.63
N THR A 288 14.87 -10.25 -7.37
CA THR A 288 16.05 -10.27 -8.25
C THR A 288 16.68 -11.65 -8.26
N GLU A 289 16.91 -12.25 -7.09
CA GLU A 289 17.56 -13.56 -6.99
C GLU A 289 16.68 -14.67 -7.58
N PHE A 290 15.37 -14.60 -7.34
CA PHE A 290 14.41 -15.51 -7.94
C PHE A 290 14.44 -15.44 -9.49
N MET A 291 14.38 -14.23 -10.05
CA MET A 291 14.42 -14.04 -11.51
C MET A 291 15.75 -14.51 -12.13
N LYS A 292 16.87 -14.30 -11.45
CA LYS A 292 18.19 -14.82 -11.87
C LYS A 292 18.19 -16.35 -11.93
N LYS A 293 17.59 -17.01 -10.94
CA LYS A 293 17.46 -18.47 -10.92
C LYS A 293 16.63 -18.98 -12.08
N LEU A 294 15.44 -18.40 -12.31
CA LEU A 294 14.60 -18.77 -13.46
C LEU A 294 15.31 -18.55 -14.79
N ALA A 295 16.05 -17.45 -14.93
CA ALA A 295 16.82 -17.14 -16.14
C ALA A 295 17.93 -18.16 -16.39
N LYS A 296 18.67 -18.57 -15.33
CA LYS A 296 19.71 -19.61 -15.41
C LYS A 296 19.12 -20.96 -15.82
N GLU A 297 17.97 -21.31 -15.29
CA GLU A 297 17.27 -22.57 -15.57
C GLU A 297 16.45 -22.51 -16.88
N ARG A 298 16.43 -21.36 -17.57
CA ARG A 298 15.70 -21.11 -18.83
C ARG A 298 14.21 -21.46 -18.75
N HIS A 299 13.60 -21.14 -17.62
CA HIS A 299 12.15 -21.35 -17.46
C HIS A 299 11.36 -20.54 -18.51
N LYS A 300 10.26 -21.14 -19.00
CA LYS A 300 9.35 -20.41 -19.88
C LYS A 300 8.47 -19.47 -19.06
N VAL A 301 8.55 -18.17 -19.33
CA VAL A 301 7.70 -17.12 -18.76
C VAL A 301 7.11 -16.32 -19.90
N ASP A 302 5.79 -16.17 -19.91
CA ASP A 302 5.08 -15.45 -20.98
C ASP A 302 4.76 -14.00 -20.57
N VAL A 303 4.47 -13.77 -19.30
CA VAL A 303 4.07 -12.47 -18.72
C VAL A 303 4.85 -12.21 -17.43
N VAL A 304 5.31 -10.98 -17.26
CA VAL A 304 5.81 -10.48 -15.97
C VAL A 304 5.01 -9.25 -15.55
N ILE A 305 4.47 -9.27 -14.35
CA ILE A 305 3.95 -8.07 -13.68
C ILE A 305 4.95 -7.70 -12.60
N MET A 306 5.30 -6.42 -12.51
CA MET A 306 6.21 -5.91 -11.48
C MET A 306 5.67 -4.62 -10.87
N ASP A 307 5.66 -4.59 -9.53
CA ASP A 307 5.31 -3.41 -8.72
C ASP A 307 6.41 -3.21 -7.65
N PRO A 308 7.61 -2.78 -8.06
CA PRO A 308 8.76 -2.66 -7.18
C PRO A 308 8.60 -1.50 -6.18
N PRO A 309 9.44 -1.44 -5.11
CA PRO A 309 9.47 -0.32 -4.19
C PRO A 309 9.87 0.98 -4.90
N ARG A 310 9.76 2.12 -4.20
CA ARG A 310 10.09 3.47 -4.73
C ARG A 310 11.47 3.59 -5.36
N SER A 311 12.43 2.77 -4.97
CA SER A 311 13.76 2.73 -5.57
C SER A 311 13.79 2.19 -7.01
N GLY A 312 12.68 1.64 -7.49
CA GLY A 312 12.58 0.95 -8.77
C GLY A 312 13.16 -0.46 -8.73
N SER A 313 13.42 -1.03 -9.89
CA SER A 313 13.97 -2.38 -10.04
C SER A 313 15.50 -2.40 -10.17
N THR A 314 16.11 -3.56 -9.99
CA THR A 314 17.55 -3.74 -10.16
C THR A 314 17.92 -4.06 -11.61
N LYS A 315 19.15 -3.72 -12.02
CA LYS A 315 19.63 -4.11 -13.35
C LYS A 315 19.64 -5.62 -13.54
N GLN A 316 20.03 -6.37 -12.51
CA GLN A 316 20.06 -7.84 -12.57
C GLN A 316 18.66 -8.44 -12.77
N PHE A 317 17.64 -7.86 -12.15
CA PHE A 317 16.25 -8.25 -12.41
C PHE A 317 15.86 -8.03 -13.87
N MET A 318 16.17 -6.84 -14.42
CA MET A 318 15.87 -6.50 -15.82
C MET A 318 16.69 -7.33 -16.80
N ASP A 319 17.95 -7.64 -16.50
CA ASP A 319 18.78 -8.57 -17.30
C ASP A 319 18.19 -9.99 -17.32
N SER A 320 17.64 -10.43 -16.19
CA SER A 320 16.92 -11.71 -16.12
C SER A 320 15.66 -11.71 -16.99
N ILE A 321 14.92 -10.61 -17.05
CA ILE A 321 13.81 -10.45 -18.00
C ILE A 321 14.29 -10.58 -19.45
N LYS A 322 15.44 -9.98 -19.81
CA LYS A 322 16.02 -10.13 -21.14
C LYS A 322 16.30 -11.60 -21.49
N ILE A 323 16.86 -12.38 -20.55
CA ILE A 323 17.20 -13.80 -20.76
C ILE A 323 15.92 -14.65 -20.87
N LEU A 324 14.96 -14.45 -19.98
CA LEU A 324 13.67 -15.16 -19.96
C LEU A 324 12.81 -14.79 -21.18
N ASN A 325 13.00 -13.59 -21.71
CA ASN A 325 12.33 -13.05 -22.89
C ASN A 325 10.80 -13.17 -22.86
N PRO A 326 10.10 -12.79 -21.77
CA PRO A 326 8.63 -12.74 -21.76
C PRO A 326 8.14 -11.75 -22.82
N LYS A 327 7.07 -12.12 -23.53
CA LYS A 327 6.48 -11.24 -24.55
C LYS A 327 5.87 -9.97 -24.00
N GLN A 328 5.46 -9.98 -22.74
CA GLN A 328 4.68 -8.93 -22.11
C GLN A 328 5.19 -8.67 -20.70
N VAL A 329 5.49 -7.41 -20.40
CA VAL A 329 5.85 -6.94 -19.05
C VAL A 329 4.95 -5.76 -18.71
N VAL A 330 4.25 -5.84 -17.58
CA VAL A 330 3.51 -4.71 -17.01
C VAL A 330 4.30 -4.20 -15.83
N TYR A 331 4.67 -2.95 -15.90
CA TYR A 331 5.39 -2.25 -14.84
C TYR A 331 4.49 -1.21 -14.19
N ILE A 332 4.09 -1.44 -12.93
CA ILE A 332 3.36 -0.51 -12.08
C ILE A 332 4.38 0.18 -11.17
N SER A 333 4.23 1.47 -10.91
CA SER A 333 5.17 2.19 -10.05
C SER A 333 4.50 3.33 -9.28
N CYS A 334 4.83 3.41 -8.00
CA CYS A 334 4.47 4.55 -7.14
C CYS A 334 5.47 5.72 -7.25
N ASP A 335 6.53 5.58 -8.05
CA ASP A 335 7.49 6.62 -8.37
C ASP A 335 7.81 6.60 -9.87
N PRO A 336 7.07 7.37 -10.70
CA PRO A 336 7.30 7.42 -12.14
C PRO A 336 8.71 7.89 -12.54
N THR A 337 9.41 8.63 -11.69
CA THR A 337 10.77 9.09 -12.01
C THR A 337 11.76 7.94 -12.02
N THR A 338 11.66 7.03 -11.05
CA THR A 338 12.45 5.80 -11.04
C THR A 338 12.03 4.84 -12.14
N GLN A 339 10.73 4.78 -12.46
CA GLN A 339 10.23 3.98 -13.58
C GLN A 339 10.79 4.47 -14.92
N ILE A 340 10.85 5.79 -15.16
CA ILE A 340 11.46 6.38 -16.37
C ILE A 340 12.92 5.98 -16.51
N ARG A 341 13.71 6.00 -15.42
CA ARG A 341 15.08 5.51 -15.39
C ARG A 341 15.16 4.03 -15.81
N ASP A 342 14.30 3.20 -15.26
CA ASP A 342 14.28 1.77 -15.55
C ASP A 342 13.83 1.49 -16.99
N ILE A 343 12.87 2.26 -17.52
CA ILE A 343 12.45 2.18 -18.93
C ILE A 343 13.60 2.51 -19.88
N GLN A 344 14.47 3.47 -19.54
CA GLN A 344 15.68 3.71 -20.34
C GLN A 344 16.57 2.47 -20.41
N TYR A 345 16.65 1.70 -19.32
CA TYR A 345 17.39 0.44 -19.30
C TYR A 345 16.66 -0.67 -20.08
N PHE A 346 15.35 -0.83 -19.89
CA PHE A 346 14.54 -1.75 -20.68
C PHE A 346 14.68 -1.52 -22.18
N LYS A 347 14.71 -0.26 -22.62
CA LYS A 347 14.96 0.08 -24.03
C LYS A 347 16.33 -0.43 -24.52
N LYS A 348 17.40 -0.35 -23.71
CA LYS A 348 18.73 -0.87 -24.07
C LYS A 348 18.75 -2.39 -24.21
N ILE A 349 17.89 -3.10 -23.51
CA ILE A 349 17.81 -4.56 -23.54
C ILE A 349 16.71 -5.09 -24.49
N GLY A 350 16.08 -4.21 -25.29
CA GLY A 350 15.19 -4.58 -26.36
C GLY A 350 13.70 -4.51 -26.03
N TYR A 351 13.29 -4.02 -24.85
CA TYR A 351 11.92 -3.80 -24.47
C TYR A 351 11.49 -2.35 -24.71
N HIS A 352 10.31 -2.14 -25.23
CA HIS A 352 9.78 -0.83 -25.58
C HIS A 352 8.40 -0.61 -24.97
N THR A 353 8.14 0.64 -24.59
CA THR A 353 6.81 1.13 -24.23
C THR A 353 6.50 2.38 -25.05
N HIS A 354 5.24 2.57 -25.40
CA HIS A 354 4.77 3.73 -26.16
C HIS A 354 3.92 4.67 -25.31
N THR A 355 3.36 4.17 -24.21
CA THR A 355 2.38 4.91 -23.41
C THR A 355 2.66 4.71 -21.93
N MET A 356 2.56 5.79 -21.17
CA MET A 356 2.56 5.79 -19.71
C MET A 356 1.18 6.27 -19.23
N HIS A 357 0.49 5.44 -18.46
CA HIS A 357 -0.81 5.76 -17.86
C HIS A 357 -0.60 6.22 -16.42
N LEU A 358 -1.19 7.34 -16.05
CA LEU A 358 -1.07 7.94 -14.73
C LEU A 358 -2.38 7.81 -13.94
N TYR A 359 -2.26 7.52 -12.64
CA TYR A 359 -3.39 7.37 -11.73
C TYR A 359 -3.16 8.17 -10.46
N ASP A 360 -4.14 8.99 -10.08
CA ASP A 360 -4.09 9.68 -8.80
C ASP A 360 -4.56 8.77 -7.68
N MET A 361 -3.63 7.97 -7.15
CA MET A 361 -3.86 7.09 -5.99
C MET A 361 -3.95 7.89 -4.69
N PHE A 362 -3.35 9.07 -4.65
CA PHE A 362 -3.17 9.88 -3.44
C PHE A 362 -3.60 11.34 -3.67
N PRO A 363 -4.92 11.61 -3.84
CA PRO A 363 -5.44 12.98 -3.92
C PRO A 363 -4.87 13.90 -2.85
N HIS A 364 -4.64 15.15 -3.23
CA HIS A 364 -4.04 16.22 -2.43
C HIS A 364 -2.56 16.05 -2.09
N THR A 365 -1.88 15.07 -2.68
CA THR A 365 -0.43 14.85 -2.50
C THR A 365 0.32 14.96 -3.83
N ARG A 366 1.66 15.09 -3.78
CA ARG A 366 2.50 15.09 -4.99
C ARG A 366 2.65 13.71 -5.65
N HIS A 367 2.17 12.65 -5.00
CA HIS A 367 2.35 11.29 -5.49
C HIS A 367 1.38 10.98 -6.63
N VAL A 368 1.88 10.23 -7.60
CA VAL A 368 1.11 9.69 -8.72
C VAL A 368 1.61 8.28 -9.00
N GLU A 369 0.69 7.37 -9.28
CA GLU A 369 1.00 6.00 -9.73
C GLU A 369 1.05 5.96 -11.25
N SER A 370 1.87 5.08 -11.79
CA SER A 370 2.02 4.93 -13.24
C SER A 370 2.02 3.48 -13.67
N ILE A 371 1.56 3.24 -14.90
CA ILE A 371 1.59 1.93 -15.54
C ILE A 371 2.23 2.08 -16.91
N CYS A 372 3.20 1.20 -17.20
CA CYS A 372 3.76 1.01 -18.53
C CYS A 372 3.64 -0.45 -18.94
N PHE A 373 3.23 -0.65 -20.17
CA PHE A 373 3.31 -1.95 -20.85
C PHE A 373 4.58 -1.97 -21.69
N LEU A 374 5.42 -2.98 -21.49
CA LEU A 374 6.65 -3.17 -22.25
C LEU A 374 6.60 -4.48 -23.02
N SER A 375 7.05 -4.45 -24.27
CA SER A 375 7.17 -5.63 -25.11
C SER A 375 8.43 -5.58 -25.97
N THR A 376 8.88 -6.74 -26.42
CA THR A 376 9.85 -6.84 -27.51
C THR A 376 9.16 -6.54 -28.83
N LYS A 377 9.87 -5.87 -29.76
CA LYS A 377 9.34 -5.60 -31.11
C LYS A 377 9.09 -6.89 -31.88
#